data_76a301866a579e1c465d69ce8479ba81
#
_entry.id   76a301866a579e1c465d69ce8479ba81
#
_cell.length_a   1.000
_cell.length_b   1.000
_cell.length_c   1.000
_cell.angle_alpha   90.00
_cell.angle_beta   90.00
_cell.angle_gamma   90.00
#
_symmetry.space_group_name_H-M   'P 1'
#
loop_
_entity.id
_entity.type
_entity.pdbx_description
1 polymer ?
#
loop_
_entity_poly.entity_id
_entity_poly.type
_entity_poly.pdbx_seq_one_letter_code
_entity_poly.pdbx_strand_id
1 'polypeptide(L)'
;MKRTVRMIVWVSFLLAGLWTRASDSIIVKKDPRLDILTAKQALINKRTAMLTSSGQYKGFRVQVISTRRREDAFNTKTMLLTNFPEQKTYVMYQSPNFKVRIGNFIKKEDADNFRKELARFFPQGVYIVDDAIEYTLPEEDILQ
;
A
#
# COMPACT_ATOMS: atom_id res chain seq x y z
N MET A 1 -65.75 15.58 42.41
CA MET A 1 -65.44 14.60 41.37
C MET A 1 -65.41 15.24 39.96
N LYS A 2 -66.26 16.17 39.53
CA LYS A 2 -66.23 16.76 38.19
C LYS A 2 -65.09 17.73 37.93
N ARG A 3 -64.49 18.34 38.93
CA ARG A 3 -63.36 19.27 38.80
C ARG A 3 -62.01 18.56 38.62
N THR A 4 -61.80 17.43 39.26
CA THR A 4 -60.57 16.65 39.13
C THR A 4 -60.44 15.95 37.79
N VAL A 5 -61.55 15.46 37.22
CA VAL A 5 -61.57 14.83 35.90
C VAL A 5 -61.23 15.85 34.78
N ARG A 6 -61.69 17.12 34.92
CA ARG A 6 -61.37 18.18 33.99
C ARG A 6 -59.88 18.55 34.01
N MET A 7 -59.24 18.56 35.17
CA MET A 7 -57.78 18.80 35.26
C MET A 7 -56.96 17.69 34.64
N ILE A 8 -57.35 16.43 34.83
CA ILE A 8 -56.65 15.29 34.23
C ILE A 8 -56.72 15.33 32.69
N VAL A 9 -57.84 15.71 32.12
CA VAL A 9 -58.01 15.82 30.68
C VAL A 9 -57.13 16.94 30.10
N TRP A 10 -56.99 18.07 30.78
CA TRP A 10 -56.14 19.16 30.34
C TRP A 10 -54.64 18.82 30.42
N VAL A 11 -54.21 18.07 31.43
CA VAL A 11 -52.83 17.62 31.59
C VAL A 11 -52.47 16.56 30.53
N SER A 12 -53.39 15.65 30.19
CA SER A 12 -53.12 14.66 29.11
C SER A 12 -53.04 15.29 27.70
N PHE A 13 -53.77 16.38 27.46
CA PHE A 13 -53.69 17.12 26.19
C PHE A 13 -52.37 17.90 26.02
N LEU A 14 -51.78 18.35 27.13
CA LEU A 14 -50.49 19.03 27.15
C LEU A 14 -49.30 18.09 26.92
N LEU A 15 -49.44 16.81 27.30
CA LEU A 15 -48.39 15.80 27.08
C LEU A 15 -48.37 15.21 25.68
N ALA A 16 -49.45 15.31 24.90
CA ALA A 16 -49.55 14.78 23.54
C ALA A 16 -48.81 15.62 22.50
N GLY A 17 -48.41 16.85 22.86
CA GLY A 17 -47.73 17.79 21.92
C GLY A 17 -46.24 17.62 21.74
N LEU A 18 -45.56 16.71 22.47
CA LEU A 18 -44.11 16.60 22.51
C LEU A 18 -43.48 15.55 21.57
N TRP A 19 -44.30 14.93 20.70
CA TRP A 19 -43.79 13.87 19.81
C TRP A 19 -43.74 14.27 18.34
N THR A 20 -43.39 15.52 18.04
CA THR A 20 -43.00 15.90 16.68
C THR A 20 -41.52 15.61 16.51
N ARG A 21 -41.17 14.39 16.11
CA ARG A 21 -39.86 14.13 15.52
C ARG A 21 -39.86 14.73 14.14
N ALA A 22 -39.27 15.89 14.00
CA ALA A 22 -38.89 16.43 12.70
C ALA A 22 -37.75 15.57 12.17
N SER A 23 -38.09 14.59 11.33
CA SER A 23 -37.11 13.85 10.56
C SER A 23 -36.76 14.73 9.35
N ASP A 24 -35.78 15.60 9.54
CA ASP A 24 -35.21 16.39 8.47
C ASP A 24 -34.31 15.47 7.62
N SER A 25 -34.92 14.78 6.65
CA SER A 25 -34.18 13.98 5.68
C SER A 25 -33.62 14.93 4.64
N ILE A 26 -32.35 15.36 4.82
CA ILE A 26 -31.61 16.08 3.79
C ILE A 26 -31.40 15.12 2.62
N ILE A 27 -32.22 15.27 1.59
CA ILE A 27 -32.03 14.58 0.30
C ILE A 27 -30.82 15.26 -0.38
N VAL A 28 -29.62 14.81 -0.08
CA VAL A 28 -28.43 15.19 -0.83
C VAL A 28 -28.52 14.57 -2.20
N LYS A 29 -28.94 15.33 -3.20
CA LYS A 29 -28.80 14.95 -4.61
C LYS A 29 -27.30 14.94 -4.93
N LYS A 30 -26.70 13.77 -4.85
CA LYS A 30 -25.30 13.57 -5.19
C LYS A 30 -25.11 13.80 -6.70
N ASP A 31 -24.29 14.79 -7.06
CA ASP A 31 -23.96 15.05 -8.46
C ASP A 31 -23.15 13.84 -8.98
N PRO A 32 -23.52 13.22 -10.13
CA PRO A 32 -22.78 12.10 -10.73
C PRO A 32 -21.30 12.39 -10.97
N ARG A 33 -20.94 13.67 -11.14
CA ARG A 33 -19.54 14.11 -11.29
C ARG A 33 -18.71 13.88 -10.03
N LEU A 34 -19.33 13.90 -8.85
CA LEU A 34 -18.65 13.64 -7.59
C LEU A 34 -18.20 12.18 -7.49
N ASP A 35 -18.94 11.24 -8.07
CA ASP A 35 -18.56 9.83 -8.07
C ASP A 35 -17.32 9.59 -8.94
N ILE A 36 -17.21 10.27 -10.08
CA ILE A 36 -16.02 10.23 -10.94
C ILE A 36 -14.81 10.83 -10.22
N LEU A 37 -14.99 11.96 -9.54
CA LEU A 37 -13.91 12.60 -8.76
C LEU A 37 -13.46 11.73 -7.60
N THR A 38 -14.40 11.11 -6.91
CA THR A 38 -14.10 10.21 -5.79
C THR A 38 -13.33 8.98 -6.27
N ALA A 39 -13.72 8.38 -7.40
CA ALA A 39 -13.01 7.26 -8.00
C ALA A 39 -11.58 7.65 -8.42
N LYS A 40 -11.41 8.80 -9.08
CA LYS A 40 -10.08 9.32 -9.45
C LYS A 40 -9.21 9.59 -8.21
N GLN A 41 -9.79 10.20 -7.18
CA GLN A 41 -9.07 10.45 -5.93
C GLN A 41 -8.63 9.15 -5.25
N ALA A 42 -9.47 8.12 -5.25
CA ALA A 42 -9.12 6.81 -4.71
C ALA A 42 -7.94 6.16 -5.46
N LEU A 43 -7.93 6.27 -6.79
CA LEU A 43 -6.80 5.80 -7.62
C LEU A 43 -5.50 6.54 -7.31
N ILE A 44 -5.56 7.87 -7.21
CA ILE A 44 -4.40 8.70 -6.87
C ILE A 44 -3.88 8.32 -5.48
N ASN A 45 -4.77 8.19 -4.50
CA ASN A 45 -4.39 7.82 -3.14
C ASN A 45 -3.75 6.42 -3.10
N LYS A 46 -4.28 5.45 -3.83
CA LYS A 46 -3.72 4.10 -3.96
C LYS A 46 -2.30 4.15 -4.55
N ARG A 47 -2.09 4.92 -5.64
CA ARG A 47 -0.77 5.09 -6.26
C ARG A 47 0.22 5.75 -5.31
N THR A 48 -0.19 6.84 -4.66
CA THR A 48 0.66 7.57 -3.71
C THR A 48 1.04 6.70 -2.51
N ALA A 49 0.16 5.84 -2.03
CA ALA A 49 0.45 4.91 -0.93
C ALA A 49 1.55 3.88 -1.29
N MET A 50 1.71 3.56 -2.58
CA MET A 50 2.76 2.68 -3.07
C MET A 50 4.11 3.37 -3.24
N LEU A 51 4.17 4.69 -3.11
CA LEU A 51 5.41 5.45 -3.26
C LEU A 51 6.10 5.68 -1.91
N THR A 52 7.41 5.81 -1.96
CA THR A 52 8.23 6.32 -0.86
C THR A 52 8.17 7.85 -0.84
N SER A 53 8.72 8.46 0.21
CA SER A 53 8.89 9.92 0.28
C SER A 53 9.76 10.50 -0.84
N SER A 54 10.62 9.68 -1.45
CA SER A 54 11.45 10.05 -2.60
C SER A 54 10.77 9.82 -3.95
N GLY A 55 9.50 9.40 -3.97
CA GLY A 55 8.74 9.16 -5.20
C GLY A 55 9.04 7.83 -5.90
N GLN A 56 9.84 6.96 -5.30
CA GLN A 56 10.09 5.62 -5.82
C GLN A 56 9.03 4.64 -5.32
N TYR A 57 8.78 3.56 -6.06
CA TYR A 57 7.86 2.52 -5.61
C TYR A 57 8.42 1.74 -4.43
N LYS A 58 7.55 1.46 -3.45
CA LYS A 58 7.82 0.48 -2.41
C LYS A 58 7.70 -0.91 -3.01
N GLY A 59 8.69 -1.74 -2.78
CA GLY A 59 8.69 -3.10 -3.30
C GLY A 59 9.70 -3.97 -2.58
N PHE A 60 10.09 -5.04 -3.25
CA PHE A 60 10.94 -6.07 -2.68
C PHE A 60 12.16 -6.29 -3.56
N ARG A 61 13.30 -6.51 -2.93
CA ARG A 61 14.52 -7.00 -3.57
C ARG A 61 15.01 -8.24 -2.84
N VAL A 62 15.78 -9.06 -3.53
CA VAL A 62 16.43 -10.21 -2.89
C VAL A 62 17.86 -9.82 -2.54
N GLN A 63 18.20 -9.84 -1.26
CA GLN A 63 19.57 -9.63 -0.79
C GLN A 63 20.32 -10.94 -0.80
N VAL A 64 21.42 -10.99 -1.54
CA VAL A 64 22.22 -12.20 -1.79
C VAL A 64 23.38 -12.32 -0.83
N ILE A 65 24.06 -11.21 -0.54
CA ILE A 65 25.20 -11.20 0.37
C ILE A 65 25.27 -9.89 1.17
N SER A 66 25.86 -9.99 2.36
CA SER A 66 26.28 -8.85 3.15
C SER A 66 27.70 -9.13 3.62
N THR A 67 28.68 -8.40 3.15
CA THR A 67 30.11 -8.61 3.39
C THR A 67 30.83 -7.31 3.70
N ARG A 68 31.91 -7.36 4.48
CA ARG A 68 32.80 -6.22 4.71
C ARG A 68 33.79 -5.99 3.56
N ARG A 69 34.00 -7.02 2.73
CA ARG A 69 34.94 -6.98 1.62
C ARG A 69 34.25 -6.50 0.36
N ARG A 70 34.75 -5.39 -0.17
CA ARG A 70 34.24 -4.83 -1.44
C ARG A 70 34.36 -5.83 -2.60
N GLU A 71 35.50 -6.54 -2.67
CA GLU A 71 35.79 -7.51 -3.72
C GLU A 71 34.70 -8.60 -3.79
N ASP A 72 34.33 -9.18 -2.65
CA ASP A 72 33.31 -10.22 -2.59
C ASP A 72 31.96 -9.71 -3.13
N ALA A 73 31.61 -8.46 -2.78
CA ALA A 73 30.38 -7.85 -3.26
C ALA A 73 30.39 -7.66 -4.80
N PHE A 74 31.51 -7.19 -5.36
CA PHE A 74 31.63 -7.01 -6.80
C PHE A 74 31.72 -8.32 -7.58
N ASN A 75 32.41 -9.33 -7.04
CA ASN A 75 32.42 -10.68 -7.61
C ASN A 75 31.00 -11.28 -7.63
N THR A 76 30.27 -11.14 -6.51
CA THR A 76 28.86 -11.58 -6.46
C THR A 76 28.01 -10.83 -7.47
N LYS A 77 28.18 -9.51 -7.64
CA LYS A 77 27.48 -8.73 -8.66
C LYS A 77 27.77 -9.30 -10.05
N THR A 78 29.01 -9.58 -10.38
CA THR A 78 29.39 -10.13 -11.70
C THR A 78 28.74 -11.49 -11.93
N MET A 79 28.76 -12.38 -10.93
CA MET A 79 28.09 -13.68 -11.02
C MET A 79 26.59 -13.53 -11.26
N LEU A 80 25.93 -12.58 -10.56
CA LEU A 80 24.50 -12.34 -10.73
C LEU A 80 24.18 -11.79 -12.13
N LEU A 81 24.97 -10.86 -12.65
CA LEU A 81 24.79 -10.32 -14.01
C LEU A 81 24.99 -11.37 -15.09
N THR A 82 25.88 -12.35 -14.85
CA THR A 82 26.13 -13.43 -15.80
C THR A 82 24.99 -14.46 -15.81
N ASN A 83 24.46 -14.82 -14.63
CA ASN A 83 23.44 -15.85 -14.50
C ASN A 83 22.00 -15.28 -14.66
N PHE A 84 21.79 -13.99 -14.34
CA PHE A 84 20.48 -13.34 -14.35
C PHE A 84 20.55 -11.96 -15.02
N PRO A 85 20.89 -11.89 -16.33
CA PRO A 85 21.10 -10.62 -17.04
C PRO A 85 19.85 -9.75 -17.11
N GLU A 86 18.67 -10.34 -17.02
CA GLU A 86 17.36 -9.64 -17.05
C GLU A 86 17.08 -8.86 -15.77
N GLN A 87 17.75 -9.22 -14.66
CA GLN A 87 17.52 -8.62 -13.36
C GLN A 87 18.58 -7.57 -13.01
N LYS A 88 18.12 -6.39 -12.60
CA LYS A 88 19.02 -5.35 -12.14
C LYS A 88 19.67 -5.73 -10.82
N THR A 89 21.00 -5.58 -10.74
CA THR A 89 21.79 -5.88 -9.55
C THR A 89 22.37 -4.60 -8.95
N TYR A 90 22.23 -4.44 -7.65
CA TYR A 90 22.61 -3.26 -6.88
C TYR A 90 23.65 -3.62 -5.82
N VAL A 91 24.73 -2.83 -5.74
CA VAL A 91 25.69 -2.90 -4.64
C VAL A 91 25.56 -1.63 -3.82
N MET A 92 25.25 -1.78 -2.55
CA MET A 92 25.08 -0.67 -1.62
C MET A 92 26.06 -0.81 -0.46
N TYR A 93 26.69 0.30 -0.10
CA TYR A 93 27.50 0.36 1.11
C TYR A 93 26.64 0.87 2.27
N GLN A 94 26.46 0.03 3.27
CA GLN A 94 25.84 0.41 4.53
C GLN A 94 26.80 0.01 5.62
N SER A 95 27.54 1.01 6.13
CA SER A 95 28.64 0.80 7.06
C SER A 95 28.29 -0.21 8.17
N PRO A 96 29.15 -1.21 8.44
CA PRO A 96 30.45 -1.48 7.81
C PRO A 96 30.40 -2.44 6.60
N ASN A 97 29.19 -2.76 6.08
CA ASN A 97 29.00 -3.84 5.11
C ASN A 97 28.61 -3.33 3.72
N PHE A 98 29.09 -4.06 2.72
CA PHE A 98 28.56 -4.03 1.35
C PHE A 98 27.44 -5.03 1.24
N LYS A 99 26.29 -4.59 0.76
CA LYS A 99 25.10 -5.44 0.50
C LYS A 99 24.86 -5.52 -0.98
N VAL A 100 24.66 -6.73 -1.49
CA VAL A 100 24.30 -6.97 -2.88
C VAL A 100 22.85 -7.39 -2.92
N ARG A 101 22.04 -6.65 -3.68
CA ARG A 101 20.62 -6.89 -3.88
C ARG A 101 20.32 -7.03 -5.37
N ILE A 102 19.32 -7.84 -5.70
CA ILE A 102 18.91 -8.11 -7.07
C ILE A 102 17.39 -8.10 -7.21
N GLY A 103 16.92 -7.66 -8.36
CA GLY A 103 15.51 -7.62 -8.75
C GLY A 103 14.79 -6.37 -8.27
N ASN A 104 13.66 -6.11 -8.91
CA ASN A 104 12.70 -5.06 -8.55
C ASN A 104 11.30 -5.68 -8.58
N PHE A 105 10.80 -6.14 -7.44
CA PHE A 105 9.52 -6.85 -7.35
C PHE A 105 8.50 -6.01 -6.60
N ILE A 106 7.31 -5.84 -7.18
CA ILE A 106 6.17 -5.19 -6.52
C ILE A 106 5.51 -6.15 -5.54
N LYS A 107 5.42 -7.43 -5.91
CA LYS A 107 4.78 -8.45 -5.08
C LYS A 107 5.84 -9.28 -4.36
N LYS A 108 5.57 -9.59 -3.10
CA LYS A 108 6.45 -10.41 -2.28
C LYS A 108 6.55 -11.84 -2.79
N GLU A 109 5.45 -12.35 -3.38
CA GLU A 109 5.37 -13.68 -3.96
C GLU A 109 6.36 -13.87 -5.11
N ASP A 110 6.48 -12.85 -5.98
CA ASP A 110 7.42 -12.87 -7.12
C ASP A 110 8.86 -12.86 -6.61
N ALA A 111 9.14 -12.04 -5.60
CA ALA A 111 10.44 -12.02 -4.93
C ALA A 111 10.77 -13.36 -4.25
N ASP A 112 9.77 -14.06 -3.66
CA ASP A 112 9.98 -15.35 -3.02
C ASP A 112 10.27 -16.47 -4.04
N ASN A 113 9.58 -16.45 -5.17
CA ASN A 113 9.84 -17.39 -6.26
C ASN A 113 11.26 -17.20 -6.80
N PHE A 114 11.66 -15.98 -7.04
CA PHE A 114 13.01 -15.66 -7.50
C PHE A 114 14.08 -15.98 -6.43
N ARG A 115 13.78 -15.75 -5.16
CA ARG A 115 14.65 -16.16 -4.04
C ARG A 115 14.92 -17.66 -4.03
N LYS A 116 13.90 -18.49 -4.28
CA LYS A 116 14.05 -19.98 -4.36
C LYS A 116 14.97 -20.38 -5.51
N GLU A 117 14.91 -19.68 -6.63
CA GLU A 117 15.81 -19.87 -7.75
C GLU A 117 17.27 -19.53 -7.39
N LEU A 118 17.46 -18.33 -6.81
CA LEU A 118 18.77 -17.87 -6.33
C LEU A 118 19.41 -18.78 -5.28
N ALA A 119 18.61 -19.40 -4.42
CA ALA A 119 19.10 -20.27 -3.35
C ALA A 119 19.88 -21.49 -3.89
N ARG A 120 19.69 -21.86 -5.15
CA ARG A 120 20.47 -22.92 -5.81
C ARG A 120 21.91 -22.51 -6.09
N PHE A 121 22.14 -21.22 -6.32
CA PHE A 121 23.45 -20.65 -6.61
C PHE A 121 24.15 -20.10 -5.36
N PHE A 122 23.36 -19.68 -4.36
CA PHE A 122 23.85 -19.04 -3.13
C PHE A 122 23.32 -19.75 -1.88
N PRO A 123 23.93 -20.87 -1.49
CA PRO A 123 23.46 -21.68 -0.35
C PRO A 123 23.64 -21.01 1.01
N GLN A 124 24.42 -19.92 1.08
CA GLN A 124 24.65 -19.15 2.34
C GLN A 124 23.44 -18.36 2.84
N GLY A 125 22.32 -18.44 2.11
CA GLY A 125 21.06 -17.80 2.46
C GLY A 125 20.83 -16.49 1.74
N VAL A 126 19.70 -16.42 1.06
CA VAL A 126 19.18 -15.24 0.38
C VAL A 126 17.91 -14.76 1.06
N TYR A 127 17.77 -13.45 1.23
CA TYR A 127 16.69 -12.84 2.01
C TYR A 127 15.92 -11.84 1.16
N ILE A 128 14.59 -11.82 1.35
CA ILE A 128 13.75 -10.77 0.78
C ILE A 128 13.84 -9.56 1.72
N VAL A 129 14.03 -8.39 1.14
CA VAL A 129 14.09 -7.11 1.85
C VAL A 129 13.13 -6.12 1.22
N ASP A 130 12.47 -5.34 2.06
CA ASP A 130 11.71 -4.18 1.61
C ASP A 130 12.69 -3.11 1.13
N ASP A 131 12.44 -2.56 -0.06
CA ASP A 131 13.31 -1.55 -0.65
C ASP A 131 12.52 -0.61 -1.57
N ALA A 132 13.11 0.55 -1.82
CA ALA A 132 12.66 1.43 -2.88
C ALA A 132 13.11 0.87 -4.22
N ILE A 133 12.17 0.57 -5.10
CA ILE A 133 12.45 -0.09 -6.38
C ILE A 133 12.23 0.86 -7.56
N GLU A 134 12.96 0.60 -8.63
CA GLU A 134 12.72 1.20 -9.94
C GLU A 134 11.64 0.39 -10.64
N TYR A 135 10.44 0.93 -10.70
CA TYR A 135 9.31 0.30 -11.36
C TYR A 135 8.61 1.29 -12.28
N THR A 136 8.38 0.88 -13.51
CA THR A 136 7.57 1.63 -14.47
C THR A 136 6.23 0.91 -14.60
N LEU A 137 5.13 1.61 -14.31
CA LEU A 137 3.80 1.06 -14.53
C LEU A 137 3.63 0.74 -16.01
N PRO A 138 3.08 -0.42 -16.37
CA PRO A 138 2.61 -0.68 -17.73
C PRO A 138 1.59 0.39 -18.14
N GLU A 139 1.62 0.82 -19.39
CA GLU A 139 0.71 1.87 -19.90
C GLU A 139 -0.76 1.49 -19.76
N GLU A 140 -1.08 0.20 -19.78
CA GLU A 140 -2.43 -0.33 -19.61
C GLU A 140 -3.02 -0.01 -18.22
N ASP A 141 -2.20 0.06 -17.18
CA ASP A 141 -2.62 0.40 -15.83
C ASP A 141 -2.75 1.93 -15.60
N ILE A 142 -2.31 2.74 -16.56
CA ILE A 142 -2.39 4.20 -16.49
C ILE A 142 -3.75 4.72 -16.98
N LEU A 143 -4.42 3.95 -17.85
CA LEU A 143 -5.64 4.35 -18.56
C LEU A 143 -6.94 3.81 -17.93
N GLN A 144 -6.86 3.00 -16.86
CA GLN A 144 -8.00 2.53 -16.08
C GLN A 144 -8.07 3.33 -14.76
#